data_438dc5293c5ff4aa854b7657c3fefff4
#
_entry.id   438dc5293c5ff4aa854b7657c3fefff4
#
_cell.length_a   1.000
_cell.length_b   1.000
_cell.length_c   1.000
_cell.angle_alpha   90.00
_cell.angle_beta   90.00
_cell.angle_gamma   90.00
#
_symmetry.space_group_name_H-M   'P 1'
#
loop_
_entity.id
_entity.type
_entity.pdbx_description
1 polymer ?
#
loop_
_entity_poly.entity_id
_entity_poly.type
_entity_poly.pdbx_seq_one_letter_code
_entity_poly.pdbx_strand_id
1 'polypeptide(L)' 'MVNAKKSGYVTFSVGKQRYTAYYVVEEGTLKVSNEIGTLSVPYAGGSAPHQAQQLLARLVREERGA' A
#
# COMPACT_ATOMS: atom_id res chain seq x y z
N MET A 1 -13.64 -21.63 9.17
CA MET A 1 -12.77 -21.43 8.37
C MET A 1 -12.15 -20.10 8.41
N VAL A 2 -10.99 -20.02 8.28
CA VAL A 2 -10.27 -18.81 8.46
C VAL A 2 -10.27 -17.98 7.21
N ASN A 3 -10.40 -16.71 7.33
CA ASN A 3 -10.29 -15.85 6.22
C ASN A 3 -8.87 -15.70 5.84
N ALA A 4 -8.59 -15.83 4.58
CA ALA A 4 -7.26 -15.62 4.09
C ALA A 4 -7.00 -14.14 4.05
N LYS A 5 -6.15 -13.70 4.93
CA LYS A 5 -5.76 -12.30 4.96
C LYS A 5 -4.45 -12.16 4.20
N LYS A 6 -4.42 -11.31 3.21
CA LYS A 6 -3.21 -11.06 2.44
C LYS A 6 -2.49 -9.87 3.04
N SER A 7 -1.20 -10.01 3.24
CA SER A 7 -0.41 -8.92 3.80
C SER A 7 1.03 -9.06 3.36
N GLY A 8 1.76 -7.98 3.47
CA GLY A 8 3.16 -7.98 3.10
C GLY A 8 3.70 -6.58 3.06
N TYR A 9 4.85 -6.44 2.42
CA TYR A 9 5.50 -5.15 2.29
C TYR A 9 5.71 -4.82 0.83
N VAL A 10 5.64 -3.54 0.51
CA VAL A 10 5.95 -3.06 -0.84
C VAL A 10 6.91 -1.90 -0.71
N THR A 11 7.64 -1.63 -1.79
CA THR A 11 8.60 -0.54 -1.80
C THR A 11 8.37 0.33 -3.02
N PHE A 12 8.78 1.56 -2.90
CA PHE A 12 8.70 2.52 -3.99
C PHE A 12 9.89 3.46 -3.87
N SER A 13 10.60 3.64 -4.95
CA SER A 13 11.81 4.47 -4.94
C SER A 13 11.61 5.70 -5.79
N VAL A 14 12.07 6.83 -5.28
CA VAL A 14 12.06 8.09 -6.02
C VAL A 14 13.45 8.66 -5.87
N GLY A 15 14.19 8.73 -6.97
CA GLY A 15 15.56 9.18 -6.91
C GLY A 15 16.36 8.26 -6.00
N LYS A 16 16.96 8.83 -4.99
CA LYS A 16 17.76 8.05 -4.05
C LYS A 16 16.98 7.64 -2.81
N GLN A 17 15.72 8.02 -2.74
CA GLN A 17 14.92 7.68 -1.58
C GLN A 17 14.15 6.41 -1.83
N ARG A 18 14.11 5.55 -0.82
CA ARG A 18 13.35 4.32 -0.88
C ARG A 18 12.31 4.35 0.22
N TYR A 19 11.09 4.04 -0.14
CA TYR A 19 9.99 4.00 0.80
C TYR A 19 9.46 2.59 0.90
N THR A 20 9.13 2.18 2.11
CA THR A 20 8.57 0.86 2.36
C THR A 20 7.26 1.04 3.08
N ALA A 21 6.28 0.22 2.77
CA ALA A 21 5.00 0.26 3.44
C ALA A 21 4.49 -1.15 3.66
N TYR A 22 3.65 -1.28 4.65
CA TYR A 22 3.00 -2.53 4.97
C TYR A 22 1.59 -2.47 4.39
N TYR A 23 1.16 -3.56 3.78
CA TYR A 23 -0.20 -3.60 3.26
C TYR A 23 -0.94 -4.80 3.83
N VAL A 24 -2.25 -4.68 3.90
CA VAL A 24 -3.10 -5.76 4.31
C VAL A 24 -4.40 -5.68 3.54
N VAL A 25 -4.92 -6.83 3.13
CA VAL A 25 -6.22 -6.92 2.51
C VAL A 25 -7.12 -7.66 3.48
N GLU A 26 -8.19 -7.00 3.87
CA GLU A 26 -9.08 -7.57 4.86
C GLU A 26 -10.48 -7.06 4.59
N GLU A 27 -11.44 -7.98 4.52
CA GLU A 27 -12.85 -7.60 4.34
C GLU A 27 -13.07 -6.69 3.15
N GLY A 28 -12.45 -7.03 2.04
CA GLY A 28 -12.66 -6.28 0.81
C GLY A 28 -11.98 -4.93 0.75
N THR A 29 -11.06 -4.69 1.65
CA THR A 29 -10.36 -3.41 1.70
C THR A 29 -8.86 -3.64 1.65
N LEU A 30 -8.19 -2.86 0.83
CA LEU A 30 -6.73 -2.86 0.79
C LEU A 30 -6.26 -1.62 1.54
N LYS A 31 -5.45 -1.84 2.55
CA LYS A 31 -4.93 -0.75 3.38
C LYS A 31 -3.41 -0.77 3.30
N VAL A 32 -2.83 0.39 3.06
CA VAL A 32 -1.38 0.56 3.01
C VAL A 32 -1.00 1.61 4.02
N SER A 33 -0.02 1.30 4.84
CA SER A 33 0.41 2.24 5.87
C SER A 33 1.92 2.25 6.02
N ASN A 34 2.45 3.40 6.34
CA ASN A 34 3.85 3.55 6.70
C ASN A 34 3.94 4.83 7.53
N GLU A 35 5.18 5.30 7.74
CA GLU A 35 5.36 6.46 8.60
C GLU A 35 4.83 7.75 7.98
N ILE A 36 4.61 7.78 6.67
CA ILE A 36 4.02 8.94 6.02
C ILE A 36 2.54 9.03 6.32
N GLY A 37 1.85 7.91 6.27
CA GLY A 37 0.42 7.91 6.49
C GLY A 37 -0.21 6.59 6.10
N THR A 38 -1.52 6.61 5.94
CA THR A 38 -2.29 5.42 5.63
C THR A 38 -3.29 5.73 4.54
N LEU A 39 -3.43 4.81 3.60
CA LEU A 39 -4.46 4.88 2.56
C LEU A 39 -5.23 3.57 2.55
N SER A 40 -6.53 3.67 2.33
CA SER A 40 -7.39 2.50 2.22
C SER A 40 -8.26 2.65 0.99
N VAL A 41 -8.40 1.58 0.24
CA VAL A 41 -9.26 1.58 -0.94
C VAL A 41 -9.98 0.25 -1.02
N PRO A 42 -11.12 0.20 -1.72
CA PRO A 42 -11.77 -1.08 -1.95
C PRO A 42 -10.85 -1.99 -2.75
N TYR A 43 -10.86 -3.28 -2.40
CA TYR A 43 -10.06 -4.25 -3.11
C TYR A 43 -11.00 -5.19 -3.85
N ALA A 44 -10.92 -5.18 -5.17
CA ALA A 44 -11.82 -5.97 -5.98
C ALA A 44 -11.15 -7.18 -6.60
N GLY A 45 -9.94 -7.50 -6.16
CA GLY A 45 -9.21 -8.63 -6.69
C GLY A 45 -7.98 -8.18 -7.44
N GLY A 46 -7.24 -9.14 -7.96
CA GLY A 46 -6.02 -8.84 -8.68
C GLY A 46 -4.82 -8.90 -7.75
N SER A 47 -3.73 -8.30 -8.18
CA SER A 47 -2.48 -8.37 -7.43
C SER A 47 -2.49 -7.34 -6.31
N ALA A 48 -2.58 -7.82 -5.08
CA ALA A 48 -2.55 -6.93 -3.93
C ALA A 48 -1.22 -6.19 -3.82
N PRO A 49 -0.05 -6.85 -4.00
CA PRO A 49 1.20 -6.11 -3.91
C PRO A 49 1.30 -5.01 -4.95
N HIS A 50 0.82 -5.26 -6.17
CA HIS A 50 0.88 -4.26 -7.23
C HIS A 50 0.04 -3.05 -6.88
N GLN A 51 -1.18 -3.29 -6.41
CA GLN A 51 -2.07 -2.20 -6.03
C GLN A 51 -1.54 -1.46 -4.81
N ALA A 52 -0.95 -2.19 -3.86
CA ALA A 52 -0.37 -1.57 -2.68
C ALA A 52 0.78 -0.66 -3.07
N GLN A 53 1.58 -1.08 -4.05
CA GLN A 53 2.69 -0.27 -4.50
C GLN A 53 2.19 1.03 -5.13
N GLN A 54 1.09 0.96 -5.86
CA GLN A 54 0.51 2.16 -6.44
C GLN A 54 0.01 3.11 -5.36
N LEU A 55 -0.57 2.58 -4.29
CA LEU A 55 -1.00 3.41 -3.19
C LEU A 55 0.19 4.04 -2.48
N LEU A 56 1.26 3.29 -2.32
CA LEU A 56 2.46 3.83 -1.70
C LEU A 56 3.03 4.95 -2.56
N ALA A 57 3.04 4.77 -3.87
CA ALA A 57 3.50 5.81 -4.77
C ALA A 57 2.67 7.07 -4.60
N ARG A 58 1.37 6.90 -4.41
CA ARG A 58 0.49 8.03 -4.23
C ARG A 58 0.78 8.74 -2.92
N LEU A 59 0.98 7.98 -1.84
CA LEU A 59 1.34 8.57 -0.56
C LEU A 59 2.61 9.39 -0.66
N VAL A 60 3.62 8.84 -1.32
CA VAL A 60 4.89 9.51 -1.46
C VAL A 60 4.73 10.78 -2.28
N ARG A 61 3.95 10.70 -3.35
CA ARG A 61 3.73 11.85 -4.20
C ARG A 61 3.03 12.97 -3.47
N GLU A 62 2.02 12.62 -2.67
CA GLU A 62 1.30 13.63 -1.91
C GLU A 62 2.19 14.28 -0.86
N GLU A 63 3.05 13.48 -0.26
CA GLU A 63 3.97 14.00 0.74
C GLU A 63 4.96 14.98 0.11
N ARG A 64 5.50 14.60 -1.05
CA ARG A 64 6.54 15.41 -1.66
C ARG A 64 5.99 16.58 -2.44
N GLY A 65 4.77 16.45 -2.96
CA GLY A 65 4.22 17.44 -3.81
C GLY A 65 3.42 18.52 -3.12
N ALA A 66 3.33 18.40 -1.82
CA ALA A 66 2.49 19.34 -1.06
C ALA A 66 3.02 20.76 -1.12
#